data_1cacc7f169c006d035071e6fd866b145
#
_entry.id   1cacc7f169c006d035071e6fd866b145
#
_cell.length_a   1.000
_cell.length_b   1.000
_cell.length_c   1.000
_cell.angle_alpha   90.00
_cell.angle_beta   90.00
_cell.angle_gamma   90.00
#
_symmetry.space_group_name_H-M   'P 1'
#
loop_
_entity.id
_entity.type
_entity.pdbx_description
1 polymer ?
#
loop_
_entity_poly.entity_id
_entity_poly.type
_entity_poly.pdbx_seq_one_letter_code
_entity_poly.pdbx_strand_id
1 'polypeptide(L)'
;MFSGMLKRKENEKQGVKIADWHTLFPRPITSPDDAVALVNTLGFCTWGPISRLDFPNLADHMGETAWSVLDRTWTWKDDLHFEQRLYYAKLIAGQPSFLSPDFLPDFIAALGEGERDPFRLYLDGRLSRQARDIYEYLSENPVQPTRDLRRGLRLNEKSMKTVTERALLELQRRFLICKVDLTGRTRGTYSYIWDLAERYWPSAFEQAKQIEPEAARERIRERLSVCGIQPDDALEQRLFLWRS
;
A
#
# COMPACT_ATOMS: atom_id res chain seq x y z
N MET A 1 2.08 -21.08 -20.51
CA MET A 1 1.12 -20.35 -21.35
C MET A 1 -0.25 -21.04 -21.51
N PHE A 2 -0.57 -22.16 -20.83
CA PHE A 2 -1.83 -22.91 -21.01
C PHE A 2 -2.77 -22.99 -19.79
N SER A 3 -2.42 -22.39 -18.65
CA SER A 3 -3.25 -22.51 -17.43
C SER A 3 -4.31 -21.40 -17.28
N GLY A 4 -4.17 -20.27 -17.98
CA GLY A 4 -5.12 -19.15 -17.89
C GLY A 4 -6.38 -19.34 -18.73
N MET A 5 -6.30 -20.16 -19.77
CA MET A 5 -7.43 -20.35 -20.71
C MET A 5 -8.53 -21.32 -20.22
N LEU A 6 -8.21 -22.19 -19.28
CA LEU A 6 -9.18 -23.18 -18.77
C LEU A 6 -10.15 -22.63 -17.71
N LYS A 7 -9.76 -21.59 -16.98
CA LYS A 7 -10.67 -20.93 -15.98
C LYS A 7 -11.64 -19.94 -16.58
N ARG A 8 -11.41 -19.45 -17.82
CA ARG A 8 -12.31 -18.55 -18.53
C ARG A 8 -13.66 -19.17 -18.93
N LYS A 9 -13.73 -20.50 -19.10
CA LYS A 9 -14.95 -21.18 -19.61
C LYS A 9 -15.99 -21.53 -18.54
N GLU A 10 -15.67 -21.50 -17.26
CA GLU A 10 -16.62 -21.87 -16.21
C GLU A 10 -17.48 -20.72 -15.68
N ASN A 11 -17.06 -19.46 -15.86
CA ASN A 11 -17.78 -18.27 -15.38
C ASN A 11 -18.81 -17.67 -16.37
N GLU A 12 -18.91 -18.20 -17.59
CA GLU A 12 -19.87 -17.69 -18.57
C GLU A 12 -21.35 -18.06 -18.32
N LYS A 13 -21.67 -18.78 -17.22
CA LYS A 13 -23.03 -19.31 -16.98
C LYS A 13 -23.96 -18.44 -16.15
N GLN A 14 -23.51 -17.31 -15.62
CA GLN A 14 -24.41 -16.35 -14.96
C GLN A 14 -24.16 -14.96 -15.50
N GLY A 15 -25.06 -14.44 -16.32
CA GLY A 15 -25.11 -13.21 -17.08
C GLY A 15 -24.65 -11.87 -16.44
N VAL A 16 -23.74 -11.89 -15.50
CA VAL A 16 -23.00 -10.72 -15.01
C VAL A 16 -21.72 -10.67 -15.81
N LYS A 17 -21.59 -9.68 -16.69
CA LYS A 17 -20.31 -9.31 -17.31
C LYS A 17 -19.37 -8.94 -16.16
N ILE A 18 -18.54 -9.89 -15.72
CA ILE A 18 -17.42 -9.59 -14.81
C ILE A 18 -16.52 -8.64 -15.57
N ALA A 19 -16.36 -7.43 -15.07
CA ALA A 19 -15.46 -6.46 -15.69
C ALA A 19 -14.03 -7.02 -15.60
N ASP A 20 -13.31 -6.96 -16.71
CA ASP A 20 -11.91 -7.29 -16.78
C ASP A 20 -11.15 -5.99 -16.50
N TRP A 21 -10.43 -5.90 -15.37
CA TRP A 21 -9.74 -4.68 -14.98
C TRP A 21 -8.71 -4.22 -16.02
N HIS A 22 -8.19 -5.13 -16.87
CA HIS A 22 -7.34 -4.78 -18.00
C HIS A 22 -8.05 -3.89 -19.02
N THR A 23 -9.39 -3.96 -19.11
CA THR A 23 -10.18 -3.15 -20.03
C THR A 23 -10.53 -1.76 -19.46
N LEU A 24 -10.41 -1.56 -18.15
CA LEU A 24 -10.68 -0.27 -17.51
C LEU A 24 -9.64 0.79 -17.89
N PHE A 25 -8.43 0.36 -18.24
CA PHE A 25 -7.36 1.24 -18.70
C PHE A 25 -6.66 0.62 -19.92
N PRO A 26 -7.17 0.82 -21.14
CA PRO A 26 -6.76 0.06 -22.34
C PRO A 26 -5.45 0.52 -22.98
N ARG A 27 -4.77 1.51 -22.43
CA ARG A 27 -3.52 2.04 -22.95
C ARG A 27 -2.31 1.57 -22.15
N PRO A 28 -1.11 1.42 -22.78
CA PRO A 28 0.11 1.09 -22.08
C PRO A 28 0.56 2.25 -21.18
N ILE A 29 1.24 1.92 -20.10
CA ILE A 29 1.88 2.89 -19.20
C ILE A 29 3.29 3.12 -19.69
N THR A 30 3.60 4.38 -20.01
CA THR A 30 4.91 4.79 -20.52
C THR A 30 5.54 5.93 -19.70
N SER A 31 4.75 6.58 -18.86
CA SER A 31 5.15 7.74 -18.07
C SER A 31 4.60 7.66 -16.63
N PRO A 32 5.14 8.46 -15.69
CA PRO A 32 4.56 8.64 -14.35
C PRO A 32 3.10 9.11 -14.40
N ASP A 33 2.75 9.97 -15.35
CA ASP A 33 1.38 10.47 -15.52
C ASP A 33 0.40 9.36 -15.93
N ASP A 34 0.83 8.42 -16.79
CA ASP A 34 0.03 7.25 -17.13
C ASP A 34 -0.17 6.35 -15.90
N ALA A 35 0.86 6.19 -15.07
CA ALA A 35 0.75 5.43 -13.82
C ALA A 35 -0.27 6.06 -12.86
N VAL A 36 -0.24 7.39 -12.70
CA VAL A 36 -1.24 8.13 -11.91
C VAL A 36 -2.64 7.95 -12.50
N ALA A 37 -2.78 8.08 -13.80
CA ALA A 37 -4.08 7.91 -14.47
C ALA A 37 -4.65 6.48 -14.30
N LEU A 38 -3.79 5.45 -14.41
CA LEU A 38 -4.19 4.07 -14.13
C LEU A 38 -4.68 3.92 -12.69
N VAL A 39 -3.86 4.34 -11.70
CA VAL A 39 -4.21 4.15 -10.30
C VAL A 39 -5.46 4.94 -9.92
N ASN A 40 -5.65 6.14 -10.46
CA ASN A 40 -6.88 6.91 -10.24
C ASN A 40 -8.11 6.21 -10.88
N THR A 41 -7.95 5.56 -12.03
CA THR A 41 -9.02 4.80 -12.68
C THR A 41 -9.38 3.54 -11.87
N LEU A 42 -8.37 2.82 -11.35
CA LEU A 42 -8.56 1.58 -10.58
C LEU A 42 -8.89 1.84 -9.11
N GLY A 43 -8.55 3.03 -8.58
CA GLY A 43 -8.59 3.38 -7.17
C GLY A 43 -7.36 2.93 -6.40
N PHE A 44 -6.91 1.71 -6.65
CA PHE A 44 -5.70 1.13 -6.05
C PHE A 44 -5.20 -0.05 -6.89
N CYS A 45 -3.90 -0.34 -6.78
CA CYS A 45 -3.30 -1.52 -7.39
C CYS A 45 -2.00 -1.91 -6.66
N THR A 46 -1.49 -3.10 -6.97
CA THR A 46 -0.12 -3.48 -6.57
C THR A 46 0.89 -3.06 -7.63
N TRP A 47 2.16 -3.02 -7.28
CA TRP A 47 3.20 -2.76 -8.28
C TRP A 47 3.34 -3.91 -9.27
N GLY A 48 3.41 -5.12 -8.77
CA GLY A 48 3.48 -6.35 -9.57
C GLY A 48 2.38 -7.34 -9.19
N PRO A 49 2.25 -8.45 -9.91
CA PRO A 49 1.18 -9.41 -9.73
C PRO A 49 1.22 -10.07 -8.35
N ILE A 50 0.05 -10.35 -7.80
CA ILE A 50 -0.12 -11.18 -6.61
C ILE A 50 -0.16 -12.66 -7.06
N SER A 51 0.67 -13.52 -6.46
CA SER A 51 0.70 -14.94 -6.81
C SER A 51 -0.69 -15.57 -6.71
N ARG A 52 -1.10 -16.25 -7.77
CA ARG A 52 -2.37 -16.99 -7.90
C ARG A 52 -3.63 -16.12 -7.76
N LEU A 53 -3.52 -14.83 -8.03
CA LEU A 53 -4.65 -13.91 -8.03
C LEU A 53 -4.48 -12.95 -9.20
N ASP A 54 -5.51 -12.85 -10.04
CA ASP A 54 -5.62 -11.82 -11.06
C ASP A 54 -6.06 -10.51 -10.38
N PHE A 55 -5.08 -9.73 -9.95
CA PHE A 55 -5.28 -8.50 -9.20
C PHE A 55 -4.69 -7.31 -9.96
N PRO A 56 -5.36 -6.16 -9.97
CA PRO A 56 -4.86 -4.96 -10.63
C PRO A 56 -3.43 -4.63 -10.22
N ASN A 57 -2.55 -4.52 -11.19
CA ASN A 57 -1.16 -4.19 -10.94
C ASN A 57 -0.55 -3.35 -12.08
N LEU A 58 0.46 -2.55 -11.72
CA LEU A 58 1.12 -1.66 -12.65
C LEU A 58 1.89 -2.41 -13.75
N ALA A 59 2.54 -3.52 -13.39
CA ALA A 59 3.46 -4.24 -14.26
C ALA A 59 2.76 -4.82 -15.49
N ASP A 60 1.54 -5.33 -15.37
CA ASP A 60 0.80 -5.94 -16.48
C ASP A 60 0.42 -4.92 -17.56
N HIS A 61 0.29 -3.63 -17.20
CA HIS A 61 0.01 -2.54 -18.14
C HIS A 61 1.24 -2.00 -18.85
N MET A 62 2.44 -2.37 -18.40
CA MET A 62 3.68 -1.89 -19.01
C MET A 62 4.13 -2.71 -20.23
N GLY A 63 3.53 -3.87 -20.45
CA GLY A 63 3.80 -4.74 -21.62
C GLY A 63 5.21 -5.29 -21.70
N GLU A 64 6.00 -5.19 -20.64
CA GLU A 64 7.41 -5.57 -20.60
C GLU A 64 7.69 -6.64 -19.53
N THR A 65 8.89 -7.21 -19.55
CA THR A 65 9.31 -8.13 -18.50
C THR A 65 9.44 -7.41 -17.15
N ALA A 66 9.19 -8.11 -16.06
CA ALA A 66 9.19 -7.51 -14.71
C ALA A 66 10.48 -6.74 -14.36
N TRP A 67 11.63 -7.13 -14.91
CA TRP A 67 12.92 -6.48 -14.65
C TRP A 67 13.06 -5.12 -15.35
N SER A 68 12.67 -5.00 -16.62
CA SER A 68 12.71 -3.72 -17.34
C SER A 68 11.70 -2.73 -16.77
N VAL A 69 10.56 -3.23 -16.28
CA VAL A 69 9.58 -2.45 -15.53
C VAL A 69 10.18 -1.91 -14.22
N LEU A 70 10.85 -2.78 -13.46
CA LEU A 70 11.48 -2.41 -12.19
C LEU A 70 12.51 -1.30 -12.35
N ASP A 71 13.37 -1.38 -13.34
CA ASP A 71 14.40 -0.36 -13.57
C ASP A 71 13.79 0.99 -13.93
N ARG A 72 12.81 1.02 -14.83
CA ARG A 72 12.16 2.25 -15.29
C ARG A 72 11.26 2.88 -14.23
N THR A 73 10.53 2.08 -13.47
CA THR A 73 9.58 2.57 -12.47
C THR A 73 10.16 2.66 -11.06
N TRP A 74 11.45 2.32 -10.90
CA TRP A 74 12.07 2.31 -9.58
C TRP A 74 11.96 3.66 -8.85
N THR A 75 12.13 4.77 -9.57
CA THR A 75 12.00 6.11 -9.00
C THR A 75 10.55 6.56 -8.89
N TRP A 76 9.66 6.12 -9.80
CA TRP A 76 8.28 6.58 -9.84
C TRP A 76 7.52 6.31 -8.54
N LYS A 77 7.75 5.14 -7.91
CA LYS A 77 7.08 4.79 -6.66
C LYS A 77 7.35 5.80 -5.53
N ASP A 78 8.55 6.36 -5.52
CA ASP A 78 8.97 7.33 -4.53
C ASP A 78 8.54 8.74 -4.95
N ASP A 79 8.81 9.13 -6.19
CA ASP A 79 8.50 10.46 -6.72
C ASP A 79 6.99 10.74 -6.64
N LEU A 80 6.14 9.82 -7.12
CA LEU A 80 4.69 9.98 -7.08
C LEU A 80 4.13 10.03 -5.66
N HIS A 81 4.78 9.36 -4.72
CA HIS A 81 4.41 9.42 -3.31
C HIS A 81 4.82 10.74 -2.66
N PHE A 82 6.05 11.20 -2.92
CA PHE A 82 6.56 12.46 -2.36
C PHE A 82 5.88 13.69 -2.96
N GLU A 83 5.46 13.61 -4.22
CA GLU A 83 4.61 14.61 -4.86
C GLU A 83 3.14 14.54 -4.42
N GLN A 84 2.78 13.59 -3.54
CA GLN A 84 1.42 13.33 -3.05
C GLN A 84 0.39 13.05 -4.16
N ARG A 85 0.87 12.56 -5.29
CA ARG A 85 0.01 12.16 -6.42
C ARG A 85 -0.57 10.77 -6.24
N LEU A 86 0.17 9.87 -5.57
CA LEU A 86 -0.25 8.53 -5.16
C LEU A 86 0.31 8.21 -3.78
N TYR A 87 -0.44 7.48 -2.97
CA TYR A 87 0.12 6.90 -1.75
C TYR A 87 0.82 5.59 -2.07
N TYR A 88 2.06 5.41 -1.59
CA TYR A 88 2.84 4.20 -1.81
C TYR A 88 3.32 3.57 -0.51
N ALA A 89 2.90 2.33 -0.26
CA ALA A 89 3.39 1.51 0.86
C ALA A 89 3.20 0.01 0.55
N LYS A 90 3.63 -0.86 1.48
CA LYS A 90 3.34 -2.30 1.41
C LYS A 90 2.03 -2.59 2.12
N LEU A 91 0.93 -2.55 1.40
CA LEU A 91 -0.43 -2.64 1.97
C LEU A 91 -1.15 -3.92 1.54
N ILE A 92 -1.51 -4.01 0.27
CA ILE A 92 -2.35 -5.07 -0.28
C ILE A 92 -1.56 -6.37 -0.35
N ALA A 93 -2.01 -7.39 0.35
CA ALA A 93 -1.30 -8.67 0.51
C ALA A 93 0.17 -8.51 0.97
N GLY A 94 0.51 -7.39 1.63
CA GLY A 94 1.89 -7.06 2.01
C GLY A 94 2.80 -6.71 0.83
N GLN A 95 2.26 -6.57 -0.38
CA GLN A 95 3.00 -6.19 -1.57
C GLN A 95 3.13 -4.66 -1.70
N PRO A 96 4.16 -4.17 -2.42
CA PRO A 96 4.23 -2.78 -2.84
C PRO A 96 2.93 -2.40 -3.55
N SER A 97 2.25 -1.37 -3.07
CA SER A 97 0.92 -0.99 -3.50
C SER A 97 0.82 0.52 -3.68
N PHE A 98 -0.03 0.94 -4.61
CA PHE A 98 -0.41 2.31 -4.82
C PHE A 98 -1.89 2.50 -4.49
N LEU A 99 -2.21 3.59 -3.81
CA LEU A 99 -3.57 4.06 -3.61
C LEU A 99 -3.71 5.43 -4.27
N SER A 100 -4.83 5.66 -4.93
CA SER A 100 -5.19 7.02 -5.36
C SER A 100 -5.50 7.90 -4.14
N PRO A 101 -5.33 9.23 -4.23
CA PRO A 101 -5.73 10.15 -3.17
C PRO A 101 -7.21 10.00 -2.79
N ASP A 102 -8.08 9.64 -3.75
CA ASP A 102 -9.52 9.46 -3.52
C ASP A 102 -9.85 8.23 -2.66
N PHE A 103 -9.03 7.16 -2.75
CA PHE A 103 -9.23 5.93 -1.97
C PHE A 103 -8.39 5.87 -0.70
N LEU A 104 -7.39 6.76 -0.54
CA LEU A 104 -6.56 6.77 0.66
C LEU A 104 -7.39 6.96 1.94
N PRO A 105 -8.39 7.89 2.00
CA PRO A 105 -9.26 8.03 3.17
C PRO A 105 -10.04 6.76 3.50
N ASP A 106 -10.54 6.03 2.51
CA ASP A 106 -11.26 4.77 2.73
C ASP A 106 -10.35 3.69 3.32
N PHE A 107 -9.12 3.56 2.80
CA PHE A 107 -8.16 2.60 3.36
C PHE A 107 -7.77 2.92 4.80
N ILE A 108 -7.65 4.19 5.16
CA ILE A 108 -7.40 4.64 6.53
C ILE A 108 -8.61 4.33 7.42
N ALA A 109 -9.82 4.68 6.97
CA ALA A 109 -11.06 4.48 7.72
C ALA A 109 -11.40 3.00 7.91
N ALA A 110 -11.19 2.17 6.88
CA ALA A 110 -11.48 0.73 6.89
C ALA A 110 -10.77 -0.03 8.00
N LEU A 111 -9.60 0.44 8.46
CA LEU A 111 -8.90 -0.14 9.62
C LEU A 111 -9.64 0.11 10.93
N GLY A 112 -10.37 1.22 11.05
CA GLY A 112 -10.96 1.70 12.29
C GLY A 112 -9.94 2.34 13.25
N GLU A 113 -10.44 3.10 14.21
CA GLU A 113 -9.59 3.84 15.16
C GLU A 113 -8.72 2.92 16.01
N GLY A 114 -9.26 1.79 16.48
CA GLY A 114 -8.54 0.85 17.33
C GLY A 114 -7.31 0.22 16.67
N GLU A 115 -7.27 0.15 15.33
CA GLU A 115 -6.11 -0.33 14.57
C GLU A 115 -5.05 0.76 14.35
N ARG A 116 -5.32 2.00 14.77
CA ARG A 116 -4.43 3.15 14.64
C ARG A 116 -4.03 3.79 15.97
N ASP A 117 -4.36 3.15 17.09
CA ASP A 117 -3.84 3.52 18.40
C ASP A 117 -2.61 2.64 18.75
N PRO A 118 -1.39 3.16 18.60
CA PRO A 118 -0.17 2.37 18.80
C PRO A 118 0.00 1.87 20.23
N PHE A 119 -0.45 2.62 21.22
CA PHE A 119 -0.35 2.24 22.62
C PHE A 119 -1.30 1.09 22.94
N ARG A 120 -2.55 1.21 22.52
CA ARG A 120 -3.56 0.15 22.67
C ARG A 120 -3.14 -1.12 21.92
N LEU A 121 -2.70 -0.99 20.67
CA LEU A 121 -2.20 -2.12 19.88
C LEU A 121 -1.02 -2.83 20.56
N TYR A 122 -0.13 -2.09 21.20
CA TYR A 122 0.98 -2.66 21.96
C TYR A 122 0.49 -3.40 23.20
N LEU A 123 -0.42 -2.84 23.98
CA LEU A 123 -1.01 -3.49 25.16
C LEU A 123 -1.76 -4.77 24.79
N ASP A 124 -2.43 -4.77 23.64
CA ASP A 124 -3.17 -5.93 23.09
C ASP A 124 -2.24 -6.97 22.45
N GLY A 125 -0.91 -6.76 22.47
CA GLY A 125 0.08 -7.65 21.83
C GLY A 125 0.02 -7.66 20.28
N ARG A 126 -0.60 -6.66 19.66
CA ARG A 126 -0.84 -6.54 18.22
C ARG A 126 0.13 -5.61 17.52
N LEU A 127 0.97 -4.92 18.26
CA LEU A 127 2.09 -4.11 17.78
C LEU A 127 3.35 -4.51 18.54
N SER A 128 4.45 -4.68 17.83
CA SER A 128 5.73 -4.98 18.48
C SER A 128 6.22 -3.79 19.31
N ARG A 129 7.03 -4.09 20.35
CA ARG A 129 7.67 -3.05 21.17
C ARG A 129 8.47 -2.09 20.29
N GLN A 130 9.23 -2.62 19.33
CA GLN A 130 10.05 -1.81 18.44
C GLN A 130 9.22 -0.87 17.57
N ALA A 131 8.04 -1.33 17.10
CA ALA A 131 7.13 -0.48 16.34
C ALA A 131 6.57 0.65 17.21
N ARG A 132 6.14 0.35 18.45
CA ARG A 132 5.71 1.39 19.39
C ARG A 132 6.82 2.40 19.64
N ASP A 133 8.02 1.95 19.97
CA ASP A 133 9.17 2.82 20.30
C ASP A 133 9.54 3.71 19.09
N ILE A 134 9.44 3.18 17.85
CA ILE A 134 9.63 3.96 16.62
C ILE A 134 8.55 5.02 16.45
N TYR A 135 7.29 4.68 16.69
CA TYR A 135 6.19 5.63 16.59
C TYR A 135 6.33 6.77 17.60
N GLU A 136 6.60 6.45 18.87
CA GLU A 136 6.83 7.43 19.94
C GLU A 136 7.99 8.36 19.58
N TYR A 137 9.11 7.79 19.11
CA TYR A 137 10.26 8.59 18.67
C TYR A 137 9.92 9.56 17.54
N LEU A 138 9.19 9.10 16.50
CA LEU A 138 8.75 9.96 15.39
C LEU A 138 7.71 11.00 15.82
N SER A 139 6.92 10.71 16.84
CA SER A 139 5.96 11.68 17.39
C SER A 139 6.67 12.90 17.97
N GLU A 140 7.78 12.68 18.64
CA GLU A 140 8.61 13.72 19.27
C GLU A 140 9.63 14.34 18.29
N ASN A 141 10.11 13.56 17.33
CA ASN A 141 11.16 13.91 16.40
C ASN A 141 10.66 13.71 14.95
N PRO A 142 9.99 14.69 14.35
CA PRO A 142 9.46 14.57 12.99
C PRO A 142 10.59 14.47 11.94
N VAL A 143 10.25 13.88 10.80
CA VAL A 143 11.12 13.82 9.59
C VAL A 143 12.49 13.18 9.87
N GLN A 144 12.51 11.88 10.22
CA GLN A 144 13.73 11.19 10.58
C GLN A 144 14.26 10.25 9.49
N PRO A 145 15.51 10.39 9.05
CA PRO A 145 16.19 9.36 8.26
C PRO A 145 16.27 8.04 9.02
N THR A 146 16.12 6.92 8.32
CA THR A 146 16.21 5.57 8.93
C THR A 146 17.45 5.40 9.80
N ARG A 147 18.59 5.99 9.38
CA ARG A 147 19.85 5.94 10.13
C ARG A 147 19.73 6.63 11.48
N ASP A 148 19.13 7.83 11.51
CA ASP A 148 19.05 8.65 12.71
C ASP A 148 18.00 8.08 13.69
N LEU A 149 16.88 7.60 13.16
CA LEU A 149 15.89 6.82 13.91
C LEU A 149 16.55 5.60 14.59
N ARG A 150 17.35 4.81 13.86
CA ARG A 150 18.06 3.67 14.45
C ARG A 150 19.07 4.09 15.50
N ARG A 151 19.74 5.22 15.31
CA ARG A 151 20.69 5.77 16.29
C ARG A 151 19.98 6.23 17.56
N GLY A 152 18.89 7.00 17.43
CA GLY A 152 18.12 7.51 18.55
C GLY A 152 17.55 6.39 19.43
N LEU A 153 17.10 5.31 18.80
CA LEU A 153 16.54 4.13 19.49
C LEU A 153 17.57 3.05 19.85
N ARG A 154 18.88 3.30 19.66
CA ARG A 154 19.95 2.32 19.90
C ARG A 154 19.80 1.00 19.13
N LEU A 155 19.23 1.06 17.92
CA LEU A 155 18.99 -0.09 17.03
C LEU A 155 20.09 -0.23 15.95
N ASN A 156 21.30 0.26 16.20
CA ASN A 156 22.38 0.29 15.20
C ASN A 156 23.04 -1.06 14.94
N GLU A 157 22.91 -2.02 15.84
CA GLU A 157 23.46 -3.34 15.66
C GLU A 157 22.95 -4.01 14.39
N LYS A 158 23.80 -4.78 13.73
CA LYS A 158 23.44 -5.50 12.49
C LYS A 158 22.25 -6.45 12.70
N SER A 159 22.19 -7.09 13.86
CA SER A 159 21.08 -7.96 14.31
C SER A 159 19.73 -7.25 14.36
N MET A 160 19.72 -5.95 14.64
CA MET A 160 18.50 -5.14 14.76
C MET A 160 17.96 -4.63 13.41
N LYS A 161 18.67 -4.85 12.30
CA LYS A 161 18.21 -4.39 10.97
C LYS A 161 16.85 -4.97 10.60
N THR A 162 16.73 -6.29 10.63
CA THR A 162 15.48 -7.00 10.28
C THR A 162 14.35 -6.65 11.25
N VAL A 163 14.66 -6.48 12.54
CA VAL A 163 13.66 -6.06 13.54
C VAL A 163 13.13 -4.67 13.22
N THR A 164 14.02 -3.72 12.90
CA THR A 164 13.63 -2.36 12.50
C THR A 164 12.77 -2.37 11.22
N GLU A 165 13.16 -3.15 10.20
CA GLU A 165 12.42 -3.24 8.94
C GLU A 165 11.00 -3.81 9.15
N ARG A 166 10.87 -4.82 10.02
CA ARG A 166 9.55 -5.38 10.40
C ARG A 166 8.70 -4.36 11.14
N ALA A 167 9.27 -3.66 12.11
CA ALA A 167 8.56 -2.63 12.87
C ALA A 167 8.08 -1.48 11.99
N LEU A 168 8.93 -1.00 11.06
CA LEU A 168 8.53 -0.01 10.07
C LEU A 168 7.39 -0.51 9.17
N LEU A 169 7.40 -1.79 8.79
CA LEU A 169 6.32 -2.39 8.01
C LEU A 169 5.02 -2.49 8.80
N GLU A 170 5.07 -2.90 10.07
CA GLU A 170 3.89 -2.93 10.96
C GLU A 170 3.20 -1.58 11.04
N LEU A 171 3.98 -0.50 11.20
CA LEU A 171 3.48 0.86 11.29
C LEU A 171 2.92 1.36 9.96
N GLN A 172 3.61 1.11 8.84
CA GLN A 172 3.13 1.50 7.50
C GLN A 172 1.78 0.86 7.16
N ARG A 173 1.63 -0.44 7.45
CA ARG A 173 0.40 -1.18 7.15
C ARG A 173 -0.81 -0.66 7.92
N ARG A 174 -0.60 0.09 9.00
CA ARG A 174 -1.64 0.74 9.80
C ARG A 174 -1.77 2.25 9.53
N PHE A 175 -1.08 2.76 8.50
CA PHE A 175 -1.04 4.19 8.21
C PHE A 175 -0.57 5.04 9.40
N LEU A 176 0.25 4.48 10.30
CA LEU A 176 0.81 5.23 11.44
C LEU A 176 2.01 6.07 11.01
N ILE A 177 2.83 5.53 10.11
CA ILE A 177 3.96 6.26 9.51
C ILE A 177 3.97 6.10 8.00
N CYS A 178 4.59 7.03 7.30
CA CYS A 178 4.87 6.92 5.88
C CYS A 178 6.30 7.41 5.56
N LYS A 179 6.72 7.12 4.36
CA LYS A 179 7.93 7.68 3.77
C LYS A 179 7.63 9.12 3.37
N VAL A 180 8.54 10.04 3.63
CA VAL A 180 8.34 11.45 3.28
C VAL A 180 9.42 11.98 2.34
N ASP A 181 10.58 11.30 2.27
CA ASP A 181 11.68 11.64 1.38
C ASP A 181 12.74 10.52 1.36
N LEU A 182 13.85 10.76 0.65
CA LEU A 182 15.05 9.92 0.56
C LEU A 182 16.30 10.68 0.98
N THR A 183 17.24 10.01 1.65
CA THR A 183 18.57 10.57 1.93
C THR A 183 19.46 10.65 0.66
N GLY A 184 19.17 9.83 -0.34
CA GLY A 184 19.87 9.80 -1.61
C GLY A 184 19.26 8.77 -2.56
N ARG A 185 19.60 8.86 -3.84
CA ARG A 185 18.98 8.08 -4.93
C ARG A 185 19.89 7.01 -5.53
N THR A 186 21.12 6.87 -5.05
CA THR A 186 22.07 5.86 -5.53
C THR A 186 22.05 4.62 -4.65
N ARG A 187 22.50 3.48 -5.18
CA ARG A 187 22.51 2.18 -4.47
C ARG A 187 23.15 2.24 -3.06
N GLY A 188 24.14 3.09 -2.84
CA GLY A 188 24.84 3.20 -1.55
C GLY A 188 24.24 4.22 -0.58
N THR A 189 23.40 5.13 -1.08
CA THR A 189 22.83 6.25 -0.30
C THR A 189 21.32 6.17 -0.15
N TYR A 190 20.66 5.26 -0.87
CA TYR A 190 19.21 5.10 -0.87
C TYR A 190 18.71 4.63 0.49
N SER A 191 18.03 5.53 1.18
CA SER A 191 17.39 5.24 2.47
C SER A 191 16.22 6.19 2.69
N TYR A 192 15.14 5.70 3.24
CA TYR A 192 13.94 6.48 3.48
C TYR A 192 14.08 7.41 4.68
N ILE A 193 13.40 8.55 4.57
CA ILE A 193 13.07 9.47 5.64
C ILE A 193 11.61 9.23 6.00
N TRP A 194 11.31 9.19 7.28
CA TRP A 194 10.03 8.78 7.86
C TRP A 194 9.40 9.90 8.66
N ASP A 195 8.09 9.98 8.62
CA ASP A 195 7.30 10.78 9.55
C ASP A 195 5.94 10.10 9.80
N LEU A 196 5.13 10.67 10.70
CA LEU A 196 3.76 10.24 10.90
C LEU A 196 2.94 10.46 9.63
N ALA A 197 2.18 9.45 9.22
CA ALA A 197 1.38 9.51 8.01
C ALA A 197 0.31 10.62 8.08
N GLU A 198 -0.27 10.86 9.26
CA GLU A 198 -1.25 11.93 9.49
C GLU A 198 -0.63 13.34 9.29
N ARG A 199 0.65 13.54 9.61
CA ARG A 199 1.32 14.82 9.35
C ARG A 199 1.57 15.05 7.86
N TYR A 200 1.85 13.99 7.13
CA TYR A 200 2.22 14.08 5.71
C TYR A 200 1.01 14.09 4.78
N TRP A 201 -0.09 13.42 5.18
CA TRP A 201 -1.34 13.33 4.44
C TRP A 201 -2.54 13.86 5.24
N PRO A 202 -2.49 15.09 5.82
CA PRO A 202 -3.48 15.56 6.80
C PRO A 202 -4.91 15.53 6.23
N SER A 203 -5.10 15.95 4.98
CA SER A 203 -6.42 15.98 4.34
C SER A 203 -7.07 14.60 4.23
N ALA A 204 -6.28 13.55 3.95
CA ALA A 204 -6.80 12.19 3.86
C ALA A 204 -7.25 11.66 5.23
N PHE A 205 -6.53 12.01 6.30
CA PHE A 205 -6.91 11.64 7.66
C PHE A 205 -8.15 12.39 8.14
N GLU A 206 -8.29 13.68 7.83
CA GLU A 206 -9.50 14.44 8.16
C GLU A 206 -10.73 13.86 7.43
N GLN A 207 -10.58 13.48 6.16
CA GLN A 207 -11.66 12.83 5.42
C GLN A 207 -11.98 11.45 6.02
N ALA A 208 -10.97 10.66 6.37
CA ALA A 208 -11.17 9.34 6.96
C ALA A 208 -11.96 9.36 8.28
N LYS A 209 -11.83 10.43 9.08
CA LYS A 209 -12.61 10.64 10.34
C LYS A 209 -14.12 10.76 10.08
N GLN A 210 -14.53 11.10 8.86
CA GLN A 210 -15.93 11.26 8.47
C GLN A 210 -16.52 9.99 7.83
N ILE A 211 -15.72 8.94 7.67
CA ILE A 211 -16.13 7.70 6.99
C ILE A 211 -16.23 6.58 8.03
N GLU A 212 -17.40 5.97 8.12
CA GLU A 212 -17.59 4.78 8.94
C GLU A 212 -16.75 3.61 8.40
N PRO A 213 -16.05 2.84 9.25
CA PRO A 213 -15.14 1.77 8.81
C PRO A 213 -15.80 0.76 7.87
N GLU A 214 -17.04 0.36 8.12
CA GLU A 214 -17.73 -0.62 7.27
C GLU A 214 -18.14 0.00 5.92
N ALA A 215 -18.55 1.26 5.89
CA ALA A 215 -18.82 1.98 4.64
C ALA A 215 -17.55 2.09 3.77
N ALA A 216 -16.40 2.34 4.40
CA ALA A 216 -15.12 2.34 3.71
C ALA A 216 -14.78 0.96 3.10
N ARG A 217 -14.96 -0.11 3.89
CA ARG A 217 -14.74 -1.49 3.41
C ARG A 217 -15.66 -1.82 2.24
N GLU A 218 -16.93 -1.43 2.31
CA GLU A 218 -17.87 -1.67 1.23
C GLU A 218 -17.47 -0.93 -0.06
N ARG A 219 -17.05 0.32 0.02
CA ARG A 219 -16.53 1.04 -1.15
C ARG A 219 -15.31 0.35 -1.77
N ILE A 220 -14.42 -0.22 -0.95
CA ILE A 220 -13.27 -0.97 -1.45
C ILE A 220 -13.72 -2.30 -2.10
N ARG A 221 -14.70 -3.02 -1.52
CA ARG A 221 -15.30 -4.23 -2.12
C ARG A 221 -15.99 -3.93 -3.45
N GLU A 222 -16.77 -2.86 -3.51
CA GLU A 222 -17.40 -2.40 -4.76
C GLU A 222 -16.35 -2.12 -5.83
N ARG A 223 -15.24 -1.47 -5.48
CA ARG A 223 -14.14 -1.24 -6.41
C ARG A 223 -13.47 -2.53 -6.87
N LEU A 224 -13.26 -3.49 -5.99
CA LEU A 224 -12.79 -4.82 -6.37
C LEU A 224 -13.75 -5.51 -7.32
N SER A 225 -15.05 -5.41 -7.08
CA SER A 225 -16.10 -5.97 -7.96
C SER A 225 -16.05 -5.34 -9.36
N VAL A 226 -15.84 -4.02 -9.46
CA VAL A 226 -15.62 -3.33 -10.75
C VAL A 226 -14.37 -3.85 -11.45
N CYS A 227 -13.35 -4.25 -10.70
CA CYS A 227 -12.14 -4.88 -11.24
C CYS A 227 -12.31 -6.39 -11.52
N GLY A 228 -13.51 -6.95 -11.38
CA GLY A 228 -13.76 -8.37 -11.63
C GLY A 228 -13.40 -9.30 -10.46
N ILE A 229 -13.10 -8.74 -9.29
CA ILE A 229 -12.71 -9.50 -8.11
C ILE A 229 -13.87 -9.53 -7.14
N GLN A 230 -14.34 -10.73 -6.79
CA GLN A 230 -15.38 -10.93 -5.76
C GLN A 230 -14.68 -11.52 -4.53
N PRO A 231 -14.32 -10.68 -3.52
CA PRO A 231 -13.64 -11.18 -2.35
C PRO A 231 -14.62 -11.95 -1.45
N ASP A 232 -14.21 -13.13 -1.03
CA ASP A 232 -14.75 -13.79 0.16
C ASP A 232 -13.92 -13.36 1.39
N ASP A 233 -14.35 -13.74 2.58
CA ASP A 233 -13.69 -13.40 3.84
C ASP A 233 -12.22 -13.82 3.86
N ALA A 234 -11.89 -14.99 3.29
CA ALA A 234 -10.52 -15.49 3.25
C ALA A 234 -9.62 -14.65 2.32
N LEU A 235 -10.18 -14.22 1.19
CA LEU A 235 -9.47 -13.34 0.26
C LEU A 235 -9.30 -11.94 0.87
N GLU A 236 -10.32 -11.39 1.52
CA GLU A 236 -10.21 -10.11 2.22
C GLU A 236 -9.12 -10.13 3.29
N GLN A 237 -9.11 -11.14 4.15
CA GLN A 237 -8.08 -11.29 5.18
C GLN A 237 -6.67 -11.45 4.58
N ARG A 238 -6.56 -12.04 3.40
CA ARG A 238 -5.29 -12.14 2.66
C ARG A 238 -4.85 -10.81 2.09
N LEU A 239 -5.79 -10.02 1.56
CA LEU A 239 -5.49 -8.76 0.89
C LEU A 239 -5.24 -7.62 1.87
N PHE A 240 -6.04 -7.53 2.93
CA PHE A 240 -6.11 -6.36 3.79
C PHE A 240 -5.85 -6.71 5.26
N LEU A 241 -5.55 -5.68 6.06
CA LEU A 241 -5.32 -5.82 7.50
C LEU A 241 -6.57 -5.71 8.35
N TRP A 242 -7.67 -5.25 7.79
CA TRP A 242 -8.88 -5.14 8.59
C TRP A 242 -9.42 -6.51 8.99
N ARG A 243 -9.93 -6.59 10.19
CA ARG A 243 -10.62 -7.78 10.68
C ARG A 243 -12.12 -7.64 10.41
N SER A 244 -12.71 -8.72 9.96
CA SER A 244 -14.17 -8.91 9.99
C SER A 244 -14.68 -8.93 11.43
#